data_a7e3eee13e2213e7436e5c3dfd153c11
#
_entry.id   a7e3eee13e2213e7436e5c3dfd153c11
#
_cell.length_a   1.000
_cell.length_b   1.000
_cell.length_c   1.000
_cell.angle_alpha   90.00
_cell.angle_beta   90.00
_cell.angle_gamma   90.00
#
_symmetry.space_group_name_H-M   'P 1'
#
loop_
_entity.id
_entity.type
_entity.pdbx_description
1 polymer ?
#
loop_
_entity_poly.entity_id
_entity_poly.type
_entity_poly.pdbx_seq_one_letter_code
_entity_poly.pdbx_strand_id
1 'polypeptide(L)'
;MTGLAGIRRIIPHRFPVLLVDRVSEVDPGSSIVTLKAVSGREPCYADPDVGDAYPLGLLMESWAQSAVLLTRWDDPNPDVRSGKVELISGIRDVVVHGDVVPGDVVEHHVRLVREVADAAILAGHSLVAGRKVLEIGSFTMARRRAEELA
;
A
#
# COMPACT_ATOMS: atom_id res chain seq x y z
N MET A 1 10.46 -7.57 -11.38
CA MET A 1 10.56 -6.16 -10.90
C MET A 1 9.68 -5.27 -11.75
N THR A 2 8.76 -4.53 -11.14
CA THR A 2 7.77 -3.69 -11.85
C THR A 2 7.86 -2.26 -11.32
N GLY A 3 8.11 -1.32 -12.23
CA GLY A 3 8.17 0.11 -11.90
C GLY A 3 6.81 0.81 -12.07
N LEU A 4 6.83 2.13 -11.93
CA LEU A 4 5.65 3.00 -11.88
C LEU A 4 4.66 2.79 -13.03
N ALA A 5 5.14 2.60 -14.26
CA ALA A 5 4.26 2.37 -15.41
C ALA A 5 3.47 1.06 -15.30
N GLY A 6 4.07 0.01 -14.74
CA GLY A 6 3.39 -1.26 -14.47
C GLY A 6 2.38 -1.14 -13.34
N ILE A 7 2.76 -0.49 -12.24
CA ILE A 7 1.88 -0.25 -11.09
C ILE A 7 0.60 0.48 -11.52
N ARG A 8 0.72 1.53 -12.34
CA ARG A 8 -0.42 2.30 -12.85
C ARG A 8 -1.38 1.50 -13.75
N ARG A 9 -0.96 0.36 -14.28
CA ARG A 9 -1.84 -0.54 -15.05
C ARG A 9 -2.62 -1.49 -14.14
N ILE A 10 -2.17 -1.67 -12.89
CA ILE A 10 -2.78 -2.62 -11.95
C ILE A 10 -3.77 -1.91 -11.03
N ILE A 11 -3.38 -0.75 -10.47
CA ILE A 11 -4.18 -0.01 -9.49
C ILE A 11 -4.57 1.39 -9.98
N PRO A 12 -5.70 1.95 -9.48
CA PRO A 12 -6.22 3.22 -9.96
C PRO A 12 -5.50 4.44 -9.41
N HIS A 13 -4.70 4.29 -8.35
CA HIS A 13 -4.02 5.39 -7.66
C HIS A 13 -3.12 6.18 -8.62
N ARG A 14 -3.10 7.51 -8.47
CA ARG A 14 -2.33 8.45 -9.30
C ARG A 14 -1.72 9.52 -8.40
N PHE A 15 -0.75 10.27 -8.92
CA PHE A 15 -0.19 11.43 -8.24
C PHE A 15 -1.34 12.37 -7.80
N PRO A 16 -1.30 12.94 -6.56
CA PRO A 16 -0.21 12.86 -5.56
C PRO A 16 -0.36 11.69 -4.56
N VAL A 17 -1.34 10.82 -4.70
CA VAL A 17 -1.65 9.75 -3.72
C VAL A 17 -1.14 8.35 -4.11
N LEU A 18 -0.45 8.22 -5.23
CA LEU A 18 0.24 6.97 -5.56
C LEU A 18 1.56 6.94 -4.78
N LEU A 19 1.65 6.05 -3.79
CA LEU A 19 2.72 6.02 -2.79
C LEU A 19 3.61 4.77 -2.88
N VAL A 20 3.55 4.04 -3.99
CA VAL A 20 4.44 2.90 -4.28
C VAL A 20 5.24 3.20 -5.53
N ASP A 21 6.57 3.08 -5.45
CA ASP A 21 7.47 3.39 -6.55
C ASP A 21 7.86 2.16 -7.37
N ARG A 22 7.94 0.99 -6.71
CA ARG A 22 8.40 -0.24 -7.35
C ARG A 22 7.84 -1.48 -6.65
N VAL A 23 7.56 -2.52 -7.42
CA VAL A 23 7.40 -3.89 -6.92
C VAL A 23 8.74 -4.59 -7.12
N SER A 24 9.39 -5.00 -6.05
CA SER A 24 10.66 -5.74 -6.10
C SER A 24 10.43 -7.24 -6.25
N GLU A 25 9.44 -7.78 -5.54
CA GLU A 25 9.11 -9.19 -5.56
C GLU A 25 7.59 -9.37 -5.52
N VAL A 26 7.10 -10.42 -6.18
CA VAL A 26 5.71 -10.84 -6.09
C VAL A 26 5.60 -12.34 -6.27
N ASP A 27 4.83 -12.96 -5.40
CA ASP A 27 4.32 -14.34 -5.52
C ASP A 27 2.79 -14.20 -5.58
N PRO A 28 2.19 -14.23 -6.80
CA PRO A 28 0.77 -13.95 -6.99
C PRO A 28 -0.12 -14.83 -6.12
N GLY A 29 -1.09 -14.22 -5.45
CA GLY A 29 -1.97 -14.92 -4.50
C GLY A 29 -1.34 -15.28 -3.15
N SER A 30 -0.09 -14.91 -2.90
CA SER A 30 0.66 -15.24 -1.68
C SER A 30 1.25 -14.00 -1.02
N SER A 31 2.20 -13.33 -1.69
CA SER A 31 2.93 -12.21 -1.08
C SER A 31 3.48 -11.22 -2.11
N ILE A 32 3.77 -10.03 -1.63
CA ILE A 32 4.41 -8.97 -2.42
C ILE A 32 5.40 -8.19 -1.57
N VAL A 33 6.48 -7.74 -2.19
CA VAL A 33 7.41 -6.78 -1.62
C VAL A 33 7.46 -5.55 -2.51
N THR A 34 7.23 -4.39 -1.94
CA THR A 34 7.24 -3.11 -2.67
C THR A 34 8.17 -2.11 -2.02
N LEU A 35 8.58 -1.12 -2.78
CA LEU A 35 9.45 -0.03 -2.33
C LEU A 35 8.74 1.32 -2.44
N LYS A 36 8.90 2.14 -1.42
CA LYS A 36 8.52 3.55 -1.38
C LYS A 36 9.75 4.38 -1.01
N ALA A 37 10.20 5.24 -1.91
CA ALA A 37 11.21 6.25 -1.61
C ALA A 37 10.53 7.49 -0.99
N VAL A 38 10.93 7.88 0.20
CA VAL A 38 10.41 9.07 0.88
C VAL A 38 11.26 10.28 0.51
N SER A 39 10.63 11.29 -0.06
CA SER A 39 11.29 12.54 -0.46
C SER A 39 10.79 13.72 0.35
N GLY A 40 11.69 14.59 0.79
CA GLY A 40 11.34 15.88 1.43
C GLY A 40 10.59 16.84 0.51
N ARG A 41 10.39 16.47 -0.76
CA ARG A 41 9.58 17.23 -1.73
C ARG A 41 8.17 16.70 -1.89
N GLU A 42 7.76 15.72 -1.09
CA GLU A 42 6.37 15.24 -1.11
C GLU A 42 5.41 16.32 -0.56
N PRO A 43 4.15 16.35 -1.03
CA PRO A 43 3.18 17.36 -0.63
C PRO A 43 2.98 17.49 0.89
N CYS A 44 3.16 16.39 1.65
CA CYS A 44 3.03 16.40 3.10
C CYS A 44 4.09 17.26 3.80
N TYR A 45 5.20 17.58 3.14
CA TYR A 45 6.26 18.45 3.65
C TYR A 45 6.16 19.89 3.13
N ALA A 46 5.06 20.27 2.51
CA ALA A 46 4.85 21.66 2.05
C ALA A 46 4.68 22.64 3.21
N ASP A 47 4.20 22.17 4.36
CA ASP A 47 4.10 22.94 5.59
C ASP A 47 5.41 22.82 6.38
N PRO A 48 6.14 23.95 6.62
CA PRO A 48 7.40 23.93 7.34
C PRO A 48 7.28 23.53 8.83
N ASP A 49 6.07 23.58 9.38
CA ASP A 49 5.82 23.18 10.77
C ASP A 49 5.58 21.68 10.93
N VAL A 50 5.43 20.94 9.82
CA VAL A 50 5.44 19.48 9.83
C VAL A 50 6.87 19.00 10.06
N GLY A 51 7.10 18.22 11.12
CA GLY A 51 8.41 17.66 11.40
C GLY A 51 8.90 16.68 10.32
N ASP A 52 10.07 16.11 10.48
CA ASP A 52 10.68 15.23 9.48
C ASP A 52 10.00 13.85 9.38
N ALA A 53 9.25 13.43 10.41
CA ALA A 53 8.58 12.13 10.42
C ALA A 53 7.52 12.05 9.32
N TYR A 54 7.65 11.03 8.46
CA TYR A 54 6.65 10.75 7.44
C TYR A 54 5.30 10.42 8.09
N PRO A 55 4.19 11.05 7.69
CA PRO A 55 2.91 10.86 8.34
C PRO A 55 2.48 9.39 8.36
N LEU A 56 2.11 8.86 9.53
CA LEU A 56 1.69 7.47 9.68
C LEU A 56 0.55 7.08 8.74
N GLY A 57 -0.42 7.98 8.53
CA GLY A 57 -1.50 7.75 7.58
C GLY A 57 -1.03 7.49 6.15
N LEU A 58 0.00 8.21 5.69
CA LEU A 58 0.59 8.01 4.36
C LEU A 58 1.45 6.74 4.30
N LEU A 59 2.15 6.40 5.39
CA LEU A 59 2.90 5.16 5.48
C LEU A 59 1.96 3.94 5.41
N MET A 60 0.83 4.00 6.11
CA MET A 60 -0.21 2.97 6.08
C MET A 60 -0.89 2.91 4.70
N GLU A 61 -1.15 4.05 4.07
CA GLU A 61 -1.70 4.11 2.71
C GLU A 61 -0.74 3.45 1.70
N SER A 62 0.56 3.73 1.79
CA SER A 62 1.57 3.11 0.94
C SER A 62 1.59 1.58 1.10
N TRP A 63 1.50 1.09 2.33
CA TRP A 63 1.37 -0.34 2.62
C TRP A 63 0.06 -0.91 2.08
N ALA A 64 -1.06 -0.19 2.24
CA ALA A 64 -2.37 -0.60 1.75
C ALA A 64 -2.39 -0.72 0.21
N GLN A 65 -1.74 0.22 -0.50
CA GLN A 65 -1.58 0.13 -1.95
C GLN A 65 -0.78 -1.09 -2.37
N SER A 66 0.20 -1.50 -1.57
CA SER A 66 0.94 -2.76 -1.79
C SER A 66 0.04 -3.98 -1.62
N ALA A 67 -0.88 -3.93 -0.66
CA ALA A 67 -1.90 -4.97 -0.47
C ALA A 67 -2.87 -5.03 -1.67
N VAL A 68 -3.32 -3.88 -2.18
CA VAL A 68 -4.16 -3.82 -3.40
C VAL A 68 -3.40 -4.34 -4.61
N LEU A 69 -2.11 -4.01 -4.76
CA LEU A 69 -1.28 -4.54 -5.83
C LEU A 69 -1.23 -6.08 -5.81
N LEU A 70 -1.09 -6.69 -4.63
CA LEU A 70 -1.09 -8.14 -4.48
C LEU A 70 -2.45 -8.74 -4.91
N THR A 71 -3.55 -8.20 -4.41
CA THR A 71 -4.89 -8.75 -4.68
C THR A 71 -5.38 -8.49 -6.11
N ARG A 72 -4.76 -7.52 -6.81
CA ARG A 72 -5.08 -7.15 -8.19
C ARG A 72 -4.03 -7.58 -9.21
N TRP A 73 -3.05 -8.35 -8.79
CA TRP A 73 -1.93 -8.69 -9.66
C TRP A 73 -2.36 -9.42 -10.93
N ASP A 74 -3.25 -10.40 -10.79
CA ASP A 74 -3.76 -11.22 -11.89
C ASP A 74 -5.08 -10.70 -12.49
N ASP A 75 -5.75 -9.75 -11.82
CA ASP A 75 -7.01 -9.13 -12.27
C ASP A 75 -6.93 -7.59 -12.10
N PRO A 76 -6.13 -6.91 -12.92
CA PRO A 76 -5.91 -5.47 -12.80
C PRO A 76 -7.18 -4.64 -12.95
N ASN A 77 -7.34 -3.61 -12.12
CA ASN A 77 -8.37 -2.59 -12.31
C ASN A 77 -7.79 -1.18 -12.11
N PRO A 78 -7.32 -0.52 -13.16
CA PRO A 78 -6.81 0.85 -13.10
C PRO A 78 -7.90 1.94 -13.11
N ASP A 79 -9.18 1.57 -13.14
CA ASP A 79 -10.31 2.51 -13.19
C ASP A 79 -11.34 2.22 -12.10
N VAL A 80 -11.47 3.15 -11.13
CA VAL A 80 -12.45 3.05 -10.03
C VAL A 80 -13.91 3.18 -10.47
N ARG A 81 -14.17 3.58 -11.70
CA ARG A 81 -15.54 3.75 -12.24
C ARG A 81 -16.08 2.50 -12.91
N SER A 82 -15.27 1.48 -13.05
CA SER A 82 -15.65 0.23 -13.69
C SER A 82 -15.16 -0.98 -12.90
N GLY A 83 -15.77 -2.13 -13.12
CA GLY A 83 -15.37 -3.38 -12.50
C GLY A 83 -15.55 -3.41 -10.98
N LYS A 84 -14.68 -4.14 -10.30
CA LYS A 84 -14.66 -4.24 -8.83
C LYS A 84 -13.56 -3.34 -8.26
N VAL A 85 -13.90 -2.58 -7.23
CA VAL A 85 -12.98 -1.73 -6.47
C VAL A 85 -12.72 -2.31 -5.08
N GLU A 86 -11.54 -2.03 -4.55
CA GLU A 86 -11.13 -2.45 -3.21
C GLU A 86 -11.50 -1.37 -2.19
N LEU A 87 -12.17 -1.77 -1.12
CA LEU A 87 -12.51 -0.92 0.02
C LEU A 87 -11.88 -1.48 1.28
N ILE A 88 -11.20 -0.63 2.03
CA ILE A 88 -10.66 -1.01 3.34
C ILE A 88 -11.84 -1.11 4.32
N SER A 89 -12.02 -2.26 4.94
CA SER A 89 -13.08 -2.49 5.94
C SER A 89 -12.57 -2.59 7.37
N GLY A 90 -11.28 -2.80 7.58
CA GLY A 90 -10.70 -2.82 8.92
C GLY A 90 -9.19 -2.98 8.92
N ILE A 91 -8.55 -2.36 9.90
CA ILE A 91 -7.12 -2.51 10.19
C ILE A 91 -6.99 -2.77 11.69
N ARG A 92 -6.22 -3.78 12.08
CA ARG A 92 -6.02 -4.18 13.47
C ARG A 92 -4.56 -4.50 13.75
N ASP A 93 -4.21 -4.39 15.04
CA ASP A 93 -2.89 -4.75 15.55
C ASP A 93 -1.79 -4.00 14.80
N VAL A 94 -1.93 -2.69 14.73
CA VAL A 94 -0.93 -1.78 14.15
C VAL A 94 0.08 -1.42 15.23
N VAL A 95 1.35 -1.70 14.96
CA VAL A 95 2.46 -1.33 15.85
C VAL A 95 3.47 -0.48 15.08
N VAL A 96 3.75 0.70 15.59
CA VAL A 96 4.78 1.62 15.06
C VAL A 96 6.06 1.44 15.89
N HIS A 97 7.15 1.07 15.24
CA HIS A 97 8.43 0.80 15.88
C HIS A 97 9.45 1.95 15.76
N GLY A 98 9.20 2.88 14.85
CA GLY A 98 10.09 4.03 14.64
C GLY A 98 9.64 4.90 13.48
N ASP A 99 10.26 6.08 13.42
CA ASP A 99 9.95 7.05 12.37
C ASP A 99 10.59 6.67 11.04
N VAL A 100 9.93 7.10 9.98
CA VAL A 100 10.44 7.15 8.62
C VAL A 100 10.64 8.61 8.28
N VAL A 101 11.76 8.95 7.64
CA VAL A 101 12.13 10.34 7.34
C VAL A 101 12.53 10.51 5.87
N PRO A 102 12.54 11.74 5.33
CA PRO A 102 13.04 11.99 3.98
C PRO A 102 14.44 11.42 3.76
N GLY A 103 14.62 10.72 2.65
CA GLY A 103 15.83 9.97 2.33
C GLY A 103 15.74 8.47 2.60
N ASP A 104 14.76 8.04 3.39
CA ASP A 104 14.53 6.61 3.61
C ASP A 104 13.88 5.95 2.39
N VAL A 105 14.19 4.67 2.22
CA VAL A 105 13.46 3.76 1.33
C VAL A 105 12.73 2.75 2.21
N VAL A 106 11.41 2.80 2.15
CA VAL A 106 10.55 1.87 2.89
C VAL A 106 10.31 0.64 2.03
N GLU A 107 10.55 -0.53 2.61
CA GLU A 107 10.25 -1.82 2.02
C GLU A 107 9.00 -2.39 2.70
N HIS A 108 7.90 -2.50 1.96
CA HIS A 108 6.66 -3.06 2.45
C HIS A 108 6.58 -4.54 2.12
N HIS A 109 6.43 -5.37 3.15
CA HIS A 109 6.16 -6.80 3.04
C HIS A 109 4.68 -7.05 3.32
N VAL A 110 3.97 -7.60 2.36
CA VAL A 110 2.55 -7.93 2.47
C VAL A 110 2.34 -9.39 2.12
N ARG A 111 1.57 -10.08 2.93
CA ARG A 111 1.15 -11.47 2.67
C ARG A 111 -0.37 -11.59 2.73
N LEU A 112 -0.92 -12.41 1.87
CA LEU A 112 -2.31 -12.82 1.93
C LEU A 112 -2.47 -13.87 3.03
N VAL A 113 -3.32 -13.59 4.01
CA VAL A 113 -3.63 -14.52 5.11
C VAL A 113 -4.79 -15.42 4.71
N ARG A 114 -5.84 -14.82 4.14
CA ARG A 114 -7.06 -15.51 3.77
C ARG A 114 -7.84 -14.71 2.74
N GLU A 115 -8.46 -15.42 1.80
CA GLU A 115 -9.43 -14.86 0.87
C GLU A 115 -10.74 -15.63 0.99
N VAL A 116 -11.86 -14.93 1.14
CA VAL A 116 -13.19 -15.53 1.27
C VAL A 116 -14.17 -14.68 0.48
N ALA A 117 -14.77 -15.26 -0.55
CA ALA A 117 -15.69 -14.57 -1.44
C ALA A 117 -15.11 -13.22 -1.94
N ASP A 118 -15.77 -12.11 -1.61
CA ASP A 118 -15.34 -10.77 -2.00
C ASP A 118 -14.53 -10.03 -0.90
N ALA A 119 -13.90 -10.76 0.01
CA ALA A 119 -13.07 -10.19 1.07
C ALA A 119 -11.68 -10.85 1.11
N ALA A 120 -10.66 -10.06 1.41
CA ALA A 120 -9.30 -10.50 1.62
C ALA A 120 -8.78 -9.99 2.97
N ILE A 121 -8.08 -10.86 3.69
CA ILE A 121 -7.37 -10.53 4.93
C ILE A 121 -5.88 -10.63 4.64
N LEU A 122 -5.16 -9.56 4.88
CA LEU A 122 -3.72 -9.46 4.67
C LEU A 122 -3.04 -9.06 5.98
N ALA A 123 -1.75 -9.29 6.05
CA ALA A 123 -0.90 -8.87 7.15
C ALA A 123 0.52 -8.60 6.65
N GLY A 124 1.32 -7.91 7.43
CA GLY A 124 2.71 -7.70 7.08
C GLY A 124 3.39 -6.63 7.91
N HIS A 125 4.46 -6.10 7.35
CA HIS A 125 5.29 -5.11 8.02
C HIS A 125 6.04 -4.25 7.02
N SER A 126 6.68 -3.20 7.53
CA SER A 126 7.53 -2.31 6.74
C SER A 126 8.90 -2.19 7.38
N LEU A 127 9.93 -2.17 6.54
CA LEU A 127 11.33 -2.04 6.93
C LEU A 127 11.96 -0.79 6.32
N VAL A 128 12.89 -0.19 7.04
CA VAL A 128 13.86 0.81 6.52
C VAL A 128 15.25 0.30 6.87
N ALA A 129 16.08 0.07 5.87
CA ALA A 129 17.43 -0.48 6.04
C ALA A 129 17.45 -1.73 6.97
N GLY A 130 16.48 -2.65 6.78
CA GLY A 130 16.34 -3.86 7.57
C GLY A 130 15.73 -3.68 8.97
N ARG A 131 15.50 -2.45 9.40
CA ARG A 131 14.87 -2.13 10.70
C ARG A 131 13.35 -2.04 10.53
N LYS A 132 12.61 -2.77 11.34
CA LYS A 132 11.14 -2.71 11.34
C LYS A 132 10.65 -1.34 11.81
N VAL A 133 9.77 -0.72 11.05
CA VAL A 133 9.16 0.59 11.36
C VAL A 133 7.66 0.49 11.57
N LEU A 134 6.99 -0.47 10.93
CA LEU A 134 5.54 -0.67 11.02
C LEU A 134 5.22 -2.16 10.99
N GLU A 135 4.23 -2.58 11.77
CA GLU A 135 3.57 -3.88 11.66
C GLU A 135 2.06 -3.70 11.52
N ILE A 136 1.45 -4.53 10.68
CA ILE A 136 0.00 -4.61 10.52
C ILE A 136 -0.40 -6.07 10.69
N GLY A 137 -1.07 -6.38 11.79
CA GLY A 137 -1.47 -7.74 12.13
C GLY A 137 -2.65 -8.24 11.31
N SER A 138 -3.58 -7.35 10.98
CA SER A 138 -4.73 -7.68 10.14
C SER A 138 -5.20 -6.46 9.36
N PHE A 139 -5.32 -6.63 8.05
CA PHE A 139 -5.84 -5.64 7.11
C PHE A 139 -6.90 -6.31 6.27
N THR A 140 -8.15 -5.86 6.40
CA THR A 140 -9.28 -6.45 5.70
C THR A 140 -9.75 -5.52 4.59
N MET A 141 -9.84 -6.07 3.39
CA MET A 141 -10.42 -5.41 2.22
C MET A 141 -11.67 -6.15 1.76
N ALA A 142 -12.66 -5.39 1.30
CA ALA A 142 -13.83 -5.90 0.61
C ALA A 142 -13.85 -5.41 -0.83
N ARG A 143 -14.24 -6.28 -1.76
CA ARG A 143 -14.44 -5.94 -3.16
C ARG A 143 -15.91 -5.60 -3.37
N ARG A 144 -16.19 -4.49 -4.05
CA ARG A 144 -17.53 -4.07 -4.43
C ARG A 144 -17.54 -3.64 -5.88
N ARG A 145 -18.68 -3.83 -6.55
CA ARG A 145 -18.83 -3.28 -7.89
C ARG A 145 -18.88 -1.77 -7.83
N ALA A 146 -18.18 -1.10 -8.74
CA ALA A 146 -18.19 0.37 -8.80
C ALA A 146 -19.60 0.94 -8.90
N GLU A 147 -20.51 0.24 -9.61
CA GLU A 147 -21.92 0.60 -9.78
C GLU A 147 -22.71 0.60 -8.45
N GLU A 148 -22.29 -0.19 -7.45
CA GLU A 148 -22.93 -0.27 -6.13
C GLU A 148 -22.54 0.90 -5.22
N LEU A 149 -21.53 1.69 -5.62
CA LEU A 149 -20.98 2.81 -4.85
C LEU A 149 -21.39 4.18 -5.41
N ALA A 150 -22.13 4.21 -6.52
CA ALA A 150 -22.58 5.42 -7.20
C ALA A 150 -23.86 6.01 -6.56
#